data_4c6fecca9e80d4bb2c08bdc0f641d823
#
_entry.id   4c6fecca9e80d4bb2c08bdc0f641d823
#
_cell.length_a   1.000
_cell.length_b   1.000
_cell.length_c   1.000
_cell.angle_alpha   90.00
_cell.angle_beta   90.00
_cell.angle_gamma   90.00
#
_symmetry.space_group_name_H-M   'P 1'
#
loop_
_entity.id
_entity.type
_entity.pdbx_description
1 polymer ?
#
loop_
_entity_poly.entity_id
_entity_poly.type
_entity_poly.pdbx_seq_one_letter_code
_entity_poly.pdbx_strand_id
1 'polypeptide(L)'
;MKALTLAAALTFGTCLTAPSQAQTTTETAPMDLTFERVFASPGLDGPTPRKVKLSPEGRYLTVLRNREADRERYDLWAYDRNAGEWAMLVDSEALGSGRDLSEDEKMQRERARVGSLKGIIDYQWTEDGSGVLVPLDGDLYLARLSGETVQLTDTEESELNPALSNTGAYVSFVRDRRLWVGETGGETQPVTPKEGEDVRWGEAEFVAQEEMARLTGYWWSPDDRRVAVERFDESMVGIVTRAAIGATGTKVFDQRYPVAGSENADVELYVMDPDGNNRIKVDLAAHQQPGIYTEGDPTDFYLARVDWAPDGSALYVQRQNRE
;
A
#
# COMPACT_ATOMS: atom_id res chain seq x y z
N MET A 1 -12.77 55.56 -73.15
CA MET A 1 -12.03 54.40 -72.69
C MET A 1 -11.05 54.88 -71.61
N LYS A 2 -11.39 54.70 -70.37
CA LYS A 2 -10.57 55.14 -69.20
C LYS A 2 -9.86 53.96 -68.63
N ALA A 3 -8.50 54.02 -68.63
CA ALA A 3 -7.64 53.03 -67.98
C ALA A 3 -7.60 53.30 -66.46
N LEU A 4 -7.84 52.28 -65.68
CA LEU A 4 -7.76 52.33 -64.22
C LEU A 4 -6.40 51.70 -63.80
N THR A 5 -5.55 52.51 -63.21
CA THR A 5 -4.26 52.10 -62.71
C THR A 5 -4.41 51.68 -61.24
N LEU A 6 -4.10 50.44 -60.94
CA LEU A 6 -4.16 49.92 -59.57
C LEU A 6 -2.74 50.02 -58.93
N ALA A 7 -2.62 50.87 -57.92
CA ALA A 7 -1.36 50.98 -57.14
C ALA A 7 -1.38 49.98 -55.98
N ALA A 8 -0.44 49.06 -55.96
CA ALA A 8 -0.25 48.15 -54.84
C ALA A 8 0.72 48.79 -53.83
N ALA A 9 0.21 49.01 -52.60
CA ALA A 9 1.02 49.46 -51.48
C ALA A 9 1.64 48.24 -50.78
N LEU A 10 2.97 48.09 -50.81
CA LEU A 10 3.72 47.13 -49.98
C LEU A 10 3.90 47.71 -48.57
N THR A 11 3.24 47.13 -47.59
CA THR A 11 3.52 47.36 -46.17
C THR A 11 4.64 46.43 -45.70
N PHE A 12 5.80 47.03 -45.43
CA PHE A 12 6.88 46.33 -44.70
C PHE A 12 6.49 46.14 -43.23
N GLY A 13 6.18 44.91 -42.84
CA GLY A 13 6.03 44.54 -41.43
C GLY A 13 7.40 44.42 -40.78
N THR A 14 7.72 45.32 -39.86
CA THR A 14 8.89 45.21 -38.99
C THR A 14 8.62 44.11 -37.95
N CYS A 15 9.29 42.98 -38.08
CA CYS A 15 9.31 41.93 -37.08
C CYS A 15 10.13 42.45 -35.89
N LEU A 16 9.43 42.80 -34.79
CA LEU A 16 10.05 43.05 -33.49
C LEU A 16 10.46 41.70 -32.91
N THR A 17 11.74 41.35 -33.01
CA THR A 17 12.31 40.24 -32.26
C THR A 17 12.38 40.64 -30.79
N ALA A 18 11.52 40.04 -29.95
CA ALA A 18 11.65 40.11 -28.50
C ALA A 18 13.02 39.49 -28.08
N PRO A 19 13.75 40.13 -27.19
CA PRO A 19 14.99 39.54 -26.70
C PRO A 19 14.64 38.23 -25.94
N SER A 20 15.16 37.14 -26.43
CA SER A 20 15.18 35.86 -25.67
C SER A 20 15.94 36.13 -24.37
N GLN A 21 15.23 36.10 -23.25
CA GLN A 21 15.87 36.07 -21.95
C GLN A 21 16.64 34.74 -21.87
N ALA A 22 17.94 34.80 -21.97
CA ALA A 22 18.81 33.71 -21.65
C ALA A 22 18.52 33.33 -20.19
N GLN A 23 17.94 32.16 -19.96
CA GLN A 23 17.91 31.56 -18.63
C GLN A 23 19.37 31.42 -18.19
N THR A 24 19.78 32.24 -17.26
CA THR A 24 21.04 32.05 -16.53
C THR A 24 20.89 30.73 -15.79
N THR A 25 21.39 29.64 -16.39
CA THR A 25 21.69 28.43 -15.65
C THR A 25 22.74 28.84 -14.64
N THR A 26 22.32 28.96 -13.38
CA THR A 26 23.24 29.02 -12.24
C THR A 26 24.00 27.69 -12.28
N GLU A 27 25.24 27.73 -12.81
CA GLU A 27 26.13 26.61 -12.75
C GLU A 27 26.42 26.36 -11.27
N THR A 28 25.70 25.41 -10.68
CA THR A 28 25.96 24.95 -9.32
C THR A 28 27.37 24.37 -9.32
N ALA A 29 28.25 24.94 -8.51
CA ALA A 29 29.60 24.41 -8.31
C ALA A 29 29.51 22.90 -8.05
N PRO A 30 30.39 22.09 -8.64
CA PRO A 30 30.38 20.66 -8.42
C PRO A 30 30.45 20.38 -6.91
N MET A 31 29.43 19.71 -6.39
CA MET A 31 29.38 19.35 -4.97
C MET A 31 30.26 18.12 -4.79
N ASP A 32 31.30 18.24 -3.98
CA ASP A 32 32.11 17.09 -3.61
C ASP A 32 31.25 16.03 -2.92
N LEU A 33 31.31 14.79 -3.43
CA LEU A 33 30.57 13.67 -2.88
C LEU A 33 31.33 13.13 -1.66
N THR A 34 31.02 13.65 -0.48
CA THR A 34 31.60 13.18 0.80
C THR A 34 30.72 12.07 1.41
N PHE A 35 31.27 11.31 2.36
CA PHE A 35 30.49 10.33 3.12
C PHE A 35 29.29 10.98 3.82
N GLU A 36 29.50 12.15 4.42
CA GLU A 36 28.44 12.89 5.11
C GLU A 36 27.32 13.25 4.14
N ARG A 37 27.64 13.66 2.89
CA ARG A 37 26.62 14.00 1.89
C ARG A 37 25.88 12.77 1.37
N VAL A 38 26.55 11.62 1.22
CA VAL A 38 25.93 10.37 0.76
C VAL A 38 24.88 9.88 1.75
N PHE A 39 25.16 10.03 3.05
CA PHE A 39 24.26 9.57 4.13
C PHE A 39 23.39 10.67 4.73
N ALA A 40 23.47 11.89 4.22
CA ALA A 40 22.63 12.99 4.69
C ALA A 40 21.21 12.93 4.12
N SER A 41 20.24 13.43 4.89
CA SER A 41 18.92 13.78 4.36
C SER A 41 18.95 15.23 3.83
N PRO A 42 18.29 15.54 2.71
CA PRO A 42 17.60 14.64 1.79
C PRO A 42 18.56 13.77 0.95
N GLY A 43 18.12 12.57 0.59
CA GLY A 43 18.87 11.64 -0.27
C GLY A 43 19.31 12.25 -1.61
N LEU A 44 20.28 11.63 -2.27
CA LEU A 44 20.82 12.10 -3.56
C LEU A 44 19.89 11.82 -4.74
N ASP A 45 18.96 10.87 -4.58
CA ASP A 45 18.00 10.42 -5.60
C ASP A 45 16.91 11.46 -5.93
N GLY A 46 16.77 12.51 -5.10
CA GLY A 46 15.79 13.56 -5.32
C GLY A 46 14.34 13.13 -5.01
N PRO A 47 13.33 13.89 -5.50
CA PRO A 47 11.94 13.56 -5.29
C PRO A 47 11.53 12.29 -6.04
N THR A 48 10.94 11.32 -5.34
CA THR A 48 10.50 10.06 -5.93
C THR A 48 8.98 9.91 -5.79
N PRO A 49 8.21 10.12 -6.87
CA PRO A 49 6.76 9.85 -6.86
C PRO A 49 6.49 8.35 -6.61
N ARG A 50 5.52 8.05 -5.76
CA ARG A 50 5.16 6.69 -5.39
C ARG A 50 3.66 6.45 -5.55
N LYS A 51 3.27 5.16 -5.70
CA LYS A 51 1.86 4.74 -5.69
C LYS A 51 0.99 5.53 -6.66
N VAL A 52 1.41 5.62 -7.92
CA VAL A 52 0.63 6.28 -8.98
C VAL A 52 -0.61 5.45 -9.28
N LYS A 53 -1.80 6.03 -9.13
CA LYS A 53 -3.09 5.36 -9.38
C LYS A 53 -4.02 6.29 -10.18
N LEU A 54 -4.93 5.70 -10.97
CA LEU A 54 -6.05 6.42 -11.58
C LEU A 54 -7.30 6.24 -10.71
N SER A 55 -8.11 7.28 -10.62
CA SER A 55 -9.46 7.13 -10.07
C SER A 55 -10.30 6.17 -10.93
N PRO A 56 -11.32 5.50 -10.38
CA PRO A 56 -12.14 4.53 -11.11
C PRO A 56 -12.70 5.07 -12.45
N GLU A 57 -13.16 6.31 -12.47
CA GLU A 57 -13.66 6.98 -13.67
C GLU A 57 -12.55 7.58 -14.55
N GLY A 58 -11.27 7.47 -14.15
CA GLY A 58 -10.11 7.91 -14.91
C GLY A 58 -9.92 9.44 -14.99
N ARG A 59 -10.64 10.24 -14.20
CA ARG A 59 -10.50 11.69 -14.18
C ARG A 59 -9.25 12.15 -13.43
N TYR A 60 -8.96 11.53 -12.28
CA TYR A 60 -7.85 11.93 -11.44
C TYR A 60 -6.68 10.95 -11.56
N LEU A 61 -5.49 11.51 -11.72
CA LEU A 61 -4.24 10.79 -11.50
C LEU A 61 -3.73 11.14 -10.10
N THR A 62 -3.67 10.17 -9.21
CA THR A 62 -3.15 10.40 -7.86
C THR A 62 -1.77 9.81 -7.67
N VAL A 63 -1.00 10.43 -6.78
CA VAL A 63 0.39 10.06 -6.52
C VAL A 63 0.80 10.52 -5.13
N LEU A 64 1.61 9.73 -4.47
CA LEU A 64 2.32 10.17 -3.27
C LEU A 64 3.55 10.97 -3.68
N ARG A 65 3.65 12.21 -3.18
CA ARG A 65 4.79 13.11 -3.42
C ARG A 65 5.39 13.51 -2.09
N ASN A 66 6.69 13.43 -2.00
CA ASN A 66 7.41 13.88 -0.82
C ASN A 66 7.53 15.41 -0.79
N ARG A 67 7.75 15.93 0.41
CA ARG A 67 7.96 17.36 0.65
C ARG A 67 9.39 17.78 0.30
N GLU A 68 9.58 19.00 -0.11
CA GLU A 68 10.91 19.54 -0.37
C GLU A 68 11.74 19.64 0.94
N ALA A 69 11.09 20.05 2.03
CA ALA A 69 11.73 20.19 3.34
C ALA A 69 11.95 18.86 4.08
N ASP A 70 11.13 17.83 3.80
CA ASP A 70 11.23 16.48 4.37
C ASP A 70 11.00 15.45 3.28
N ARG A 71 12.07 14.94 2.67
CA ARG A 71 12.02 13.98 1.56
C ARG A 71 11.51 12.60 1.97
N GLU A 72 11.43 12.32 3.25
CA GLU A 72 10.89 11.06 3.77
C GLU A 72 9.37 11.13 4.00
N ARG A 73 8.79 12.35 4.11
CA ARG A 73 7.35 12.54 4.34
C ARG A 73 6.60 12.70 3.02
N TYR A 74 5.56 11.89 2.87
CA TYR A 74 4.72 11.86 1.67
C TYR A 74 3.31 12.35 1.96
N ASP A 75 2.81 13.16 1.02
CA ASP A 75 1.43 13.62 0.95
C ASP A 75 0.75 13.05 -0.29
N LEU A 76 -0.58 12.97 -0.27
CA LEU A 76 -1.35 12.53 -1.42
C LEU A 76 -1.74 13.72 -2.30
N TRP A 77 -1.35 13.66 -3.57
CA TRP A 77 -1.64 14.66 -4.60
C TRP A 77 -2.52 14.08 -5.68
N ALA A 78 -3.41 14.91 -6.23
CA ALA A 78 -4.25 14.58 -7.35
C ALA A 78 -4.04 15.55 -8.51
N TYR A 79 -3.92 15.02 -9.71
CA TYR A 79 -3.98 15.77 -10.96
C TYR A 79 -5.38 15.63 -11.57
N ASP A 80 -6.12 16.72 -11.68
CA ASP A 80 -7.40 16.72 -12.39
C ASP A 80 -7.13 16.84 -13.89
N ARG A 81 -7.38 15.79 -14.66
CA ARG A 81 -7.16 15.75 -16.10
C ARG A 81 -8.08 16.71 -16.88
N ASN A 82 -9.21 17.10 -16.31
CA ASN A 82 -10.13 18.06 -16.93
C ASN A 82 -9.67 19.50 -16.71
N ALA A 83 -9.20 19.82 -15.50
CA ALA A 83 -8.69 21.15 -15.16
C ALA A 83 -7.23 21.35 -15.61
N GLY A 84 -6.45 20.27 -15.75
CA GLY A 84 -5.03 20.33 -16.09
C GLY A 84 -4.15 20.78 -14.92
N GLU A 85 -4.61 20.59 -13.68
CA GLU A 85 -3.97 21.14 -12.48
C GLU A 85 -3.71 20.09 -11.41
N TRP A 86 -2.66 20.30 -10.62
CA TRP A 86 -2.32 19.51 -9.44
C TRP A 86 -2.88 20.19 -8.18
N ALA A 87 -3.47 19.40 -7.30
CA ALA A 87 -3.85 19.81 -5.95
C ALA A 87 -3.39 18.78 -4.92
N MET A 88 -3.02 19.24 -3.73
CA MET A 88 -2.83 18.35 -2.59
C MET A 88 -4.20 17.88 -2.10
N LEU A 89 -4.44 16.57 -2.14
CA LEU A 89 -5.69 15.97 -1.70
C LEU A 89 -5.66 15.70 -0.19
N VAL A 90 -4.53 15.20 0.32
CA VAL A 90 -4.34 14.95 1.76
C VAL A 90 -2.96 15.43 2.19
N ASP A 91 -2.95 16.34 3.15
CA ASP A 91 -1.76 16.79 3.88
C ASP A 91 -1.51 15.85 5.07
N SER A 92 -0.45 15.06 5.01
CA SER A 92 -0.12 14.06 6.03
C SER A 92 0.28 14.66 7.38
N GLU A 93 0.75 15.91 7.41
CA GLU A 93 1.13 16.58 8.66
C GLU A 93 -0.07 17.24 9.33
N ALA A 94 -0.98 17.79 8.52
CA ALA A 94 -2.20 18.41 9.04
C ALA A 94 -3.21 17.36 9.53
N LEU A 95 -3.25 16.18 8.89
CA LEU A 95 -4.20 15.11 9.23
C LEU A 95 -3.65 14.18 10.30
N GLY A 96 -2.35 13.86 10.25
CA GLY A 96 -1.73 12.87 11.12
C GLY A 96 -1.71 13.27 12.59
N SER A 97 -1.77 12.28 13.47
CA SER A 97 -1.65 12.44 14.92
C SER A 97 -0.20 12.69 15.37
N GLY A 98 0.78 12.32 14.53
CA GLY A 98 2.20 12.30 14.87
C GLY A 98 2.56 11.20 15.89
N ARG A 99 1.66 10.24 16.09
CA ARG A 99 1.88 9.11 17.02
C ARG A 99 2.99 8.21 16.49
N ASP A 100 3.76 7.63 17.41
CA ASP A 100 4.72 6.59 17.08
C ASP A 100 3.99 5.33 16.58
N LEU A 101 4.52 4.75 15.50
CA LEU A 101 3.99 3.51 14.94
C LEU A 101 4.16 2.34 15.91
N SER A 102 3.22 1.42 15.91
CA SER A 102 3.35 0.15 16.64
C SER A 102 4.56 -0.67 16.14
N GLU A 103 5.06 -1.60 16.95
CA GLU A 103 6.16 -2.47 16.52
C GLU A 103 5.76 -3.36 15.34
N ASP A 104 4.51 -3.84 15.30
CA ASP A 104 3.99 -4.64 14.18
C ASP A 104 3.96 -3.81 12.88
N GLU A 105 3.53 -2.54 12.93
CA GLU A 105 3.54 -1.67 11.77
C GLU A 105 4.96 -1.31 11.33
N LYS A 106 5.87 -1.02 12.26
CA LYS A 106 7.29 -0.79 11.94
C LYS A 106 7.91 -1.98 11.23
N MET A 107 7.62 -3.20 11.72
CA MET A 107 8.11 -4.44 11.11
C MET A 107 7.52 -4.65 9.70
N GLN A 108 6.22 -4.42 9.52
CA GLN A 108 5.57 -4.51 8.21
C GLN A 108 6.13 -3.49 7.22
N ARG A 109 6.36 -2.24 7.65
CA ARG A 109 7.00 -1.20 6.82
C ARG A 109 8.44 -1.55 6.46
N GLU A 110 9.19 -2.18 7.35
CA GLU A 110 10.55 -2.65 7.06
C GLU A 110 10.53 -3.73 5.97
N ARG A 111 9.64 -4.73 6.08
CA ARG A 111 9.46 -5.78 5.07
C ARG A 111 9.01 -5.22 3.72
N ALA A 112 8.15 -4.21 3.73
CA ALA A 112 7.74 -3.48 2.53
C ALA A 112 8.82 -2.53 1.97
N ARG A 113 10.00 -2.42 2.61
CA ARG A 113 11.09 -1.51 2.24
C ARG A 113 10.70 -0.02 2.25
N VAL A 114 9.81 0.35 3.18
CA VAL A 114 9.33 1.72 3.39
C VAL A 114 9.50 2.19 4.84
N GLY A 115 10.35 1.51 5.62
CA GLY A 115 10.54 1.76 7.07
C GLY A 115 11.01 3.18 7.42
N SER A 116 11.76 3.85 6.52
CA SER A 116 12.19 5.24 6.72
C SER A 116 11.15 6.27 6.32
N LEU A 117 10.09 5.87 5.61
CA LEU A 117 9.10 6.81 5.10
C LEU A 117 8.12 7.26 6.17
N LYS A 118 7.71 8.53 6.10
CA LYS A 118 6.76 9.19 6.97
C LYS A 118 5.52 9.64 6.20
N GLY A 119 4.46 9.92 6.93
CA GLY A 119 3.18 10.32 6.33
C GLY A 119 2.49 9.18 5.62
N ILE A 120 1.89 9.45 4.47
CA ILE A 120 1.09 8.47 3.73
C ILE A 120 2.01 7.56 2.92
N ILE A 121 1.93 6.25 3.13
CA ILE A 121 2.74 5.25 2.41
C ILE A 121 1.94 4.44 1.38
N ASP A 122 0.63 4.38 1.54
CA ASP A 122 -0.33 3.80 0.59
C ASP A 122 -1.70 4.45 0.74
N TYR A 123 -2.60 4.19 -0.21
CA TYR A 123 -4.00 4.64 -0.19
C TYR A 123 -4.82 3.79 -1.16
N GLN A 124 -6.15 3.78 -0.99
CA GLN A 124 -7.06 3.08 -1.90
C GLN A 124 -8.21 4.01 -2.30
N TRP A 125 -8.56 4.04 -3.59
CA TRP A 125 -9.75 4.72 -4.07
C TRP A 125 -11.02 4.01 -3.59
N THR A 126 -12.07 4.78 -3.29
CA THR A 126 -13.43 4.23 -3.19
C THR A 126 -13.90 3.80 -4.57
N GLU A 127 -14.77 2.78 -4.64
CA GLU A 127 -15.30 2.26 -5.91
C GLU A 127 -16.01 3.35 -6.73
N ASP A 128 -16.75 4.22 -6.09
CA ASP A 128 -17.46 5.34 -6.72
C ASP A 128 -16.55 6.53 -7.10
N GLY A 129 -15.25 6.46 -6.80
CA GLY A 129 -14.29 7.53 -7.07
C GLY A 129 -14.52 8.81 -6.25
N SER A 130 -15.38 8.78 -5.24
CA SER A 130 -15.71 9.98 -4.44
C SER A 130 -14.65 10.35 -3.39
N GLY A 131 -13.73 9.44 -3.11
CA GLY A 131 -12.68 9.63 -2.10
C GLY A 131 -11.64 8.55 -2.07
N VAL A 132 -10.79 8.60 -1.08
CA VAL A 132 -9.69 7.65 -0.84
C VAL A 132 -9.62 7.24 0.62
N LEU A 133 -9.38 5.96 0.87
CA LEU A 133 -8.97 5.43 2.16
C LEU A 133 -7.48 5.70 2.34
N VAL A 134 -7.11 6.32 3.44
CA VAL A 134 -5.73 6.69 3.77
C VAL A 134 -5.35 6.15 5.14
N PRO A 135 -4.45 5.17 5.23
CA PRO A 135 -3.79 4.81 6.49
C PRO A 135 -2.75 5.87 6.86
N LEU A 136 -2.79 6.36 8.09
CA LEU A 136 -1.85 7.36 8.58
C LEU A 136 -1.69 7.27 10.10
N ASP A 137 -0.44 7.15 10.55
CA ASP A 137 -0.06 7.09 11.97
C ASP A 137 -0.81 6.02 12.77
N GLY A 138 -1.10 4.88 12.14
CA GLY A 138 -1.79 3.74 12.76
C GLY A 138 -3.31 3.79 12.65
N ASP A 139 -3.92 4.90 12.24
CA ASP A 139 -5.36 5.06 12.07
C ASP A 139 -5.78 5.16 10.61
N LEU A 140 -7.08 5.04 10.35
CA LEU A 140 -7.67 5.08 9.02
C LEU A 140 -8.50 6.34 8.82
N TYR A 141 -8.35 6.95 7.66
CA TYR A 141 -9.08 8.14 7.26
C TYR A 141 -9.73 7.93 5.89
N LEU A 142 -10.95 8.44 5.73
CA LEU A 142 -11.62 8.53 4.44
C LEU A 142 -11.62 10.00 3.99
N ALA A 143 -10.74 10.33 3.06
CA ALA A 143 -10.63 11.66 2.49
C ALA A 143 -11.49 11.77 1.22
N ARG A 144 -12.48 12.65 1.23
CA ARG A 144 -13.39 12.89 0.12
C ARG A 144 -12.81 13.94 -0.83
N LEU A 145 -13.10 13.81 -2.12
CA LEU A 145 -12.77 14.85 -3.12
C LEU A 145 -13.46 16.18 -2.85
N SER A 146 -14.55 16.19 -2.09
CA SER A 146 -15.21 17.42 -1.61
C SER A 146 -14.39 18.23 -0.61
N GLY A 147 -13.29 17.67 -0.08
CA GLY A 147 -12.44 18.27 0.95
C GLY A 147 -12.80 17.83 2.38
N GLU A 148 -13.86 17.07 2.58
CA GLU A 148 -14.20 16.46 3.86
C GLU A 148 -13.29 15.26 4.13
N THR A 149 -12.79 15.15 5.38
CA THR A 149 -12.05 13.95 5.83
C THR A 149 -12.69 13.42 7.09
N VAL A 150 -13.02 12.13 7.07
CA VAL A 150 -13.60 11.40 8.20
C VAL A 150 -12.55 10.44 8.76
N GLN A 151 -12.28 10.53 10.05
CA GLN A 151 -11.48 9.52 10.76
C GLN A 151 -12.36 8.30 11.02
N LEU A 152 -11.92 7.12 10.55
CA LEU A 152 -12.65 5.87 10.67
C LEU A 152 -12.26 5.09 11.93
N THR A 153 -11.00 5.24 12.36
CA THR A 153 -10.48 4.61 13.57
C THR A 153 -9.70 5.64 14.40
N ASP A 154 -9.69 5.44 15.72
CA ASP A 154 -8.94 6.24 16.69
C ASP A 154 -8.60 5.29 17.85
N THR A 155 -7.52 4.53 17.70
CA THR A 155 -7.13 3.47 18.64
C THR A 155 -5.64 3.51 18.97
N GLU A 156 -5.25 2.88 20.08
CA GLU A 156 -3.83 2.81 20.45
C GLU A 156 -3.05 1.83 19.58
N GLU A 157 -3.72 0.77 19.09
CA GLU A 157 -3.16 -0.22 18.18
C GLU A 157 -3.19 0.32 16.74
N SER A 158 -2.32 -0.22 15.89
CA SER A 158 -2.31 0.10 14.47
C SER A 158 -3.24 -0.81 13.67
N GLU A 159 -3.90 -0.24 12.68
CA GLU A 159 -4.66 -0.98 11.67
C GLU A 159 -3.74 -1.38 10.52
N LEU A 160 -3.39 -2.66 10.45
CA LEU A 160 -2.53 -3.22 9.41
C LEU A 160 -3.34 -3.68 8.20
N ASN A 161 -2.75 -3.60 7.02
CA ASN A 161 -3.35 -4.07 5.77
C ASN A 161 -4.78 -3.57 5.52
N PRO A 162 -5.09 -2.28 5.73
CA PRO A 162 -6.45 -1.79 5.55
C PRO A 162 -6.91 -1.89 4.10
N ALA A 163 -8.18 -2.22 3.91
CA ALA A 163 -8.81 -2.28 2.61
C ALA A 163 -10.29 -1.89 2.67
N LEU A 164 -10.77 -1.26 1.60
CA LEU A 164 -12.19 -1.23 1.28
C LEU A 164 -12.56 -2.52 0.54
N SER A 165 -13.75 -3.03 0.80
CA SER A 165 -14.30 -4.12 0.00
C SER A 165 -14.54 -3.69 -1.46
N ASN A 166 -14.79 -4.63 -2.36
CA ASN A 166 -14.85 -4.34 -3.80
C ASN A 166 -15.98 -3.37 -4.17
N THR A 167 -17.12 -3.40 -3.48
CA THR A 167 -18.22 -2.44 -3.70
C THR A 167 -18.07 -1.17 -2.85
N GLY A 168 -17.08 -1.13 -1.94
CA GLY A 168 -16.90 -0.06 -0.98
C GLY A 168 -17.85 -0.10 0.22
N ALA A 169 -18.66 -1.16 0.35
CA ALA A 169 -19.63 -1.29 1.44
C ALA A 169 -18.95 -1.47 2.81
N TYR A 170 -17.80 -2.11 2.84
CA TYR A 170 -17.07 -2.42 4.07
C TYR A 170 -15.67 -1.85 4.07
N VAL A 171 -15.19 -1.50 5.27
CA VAL A 171 -13.78 -1.31 5.59
C VAL A 171 -13.29 -2.48 6.43
N SER A 172 -12.08 -2.93 6.16
CA SER A 172 -11.45 -4.06 6.85
C SER A 172 -9.98 -3.77 7.12
N PHE A 173 -9.45 -4.36 8.17
CA PHE A 173 -8.04 -4.25 8.57
C PHE A 173 -7.68 -5.34 9.57
N VAL A 174 -6.40 -5.51 9.82
CA VAL A 174 -5.92 -6.38 10.90
C VAL A 174 -5.52 -5.53 12.11
N ARG A 175 -6.02 -5.88 13.28
CA ARG A 175 -5.65 -5.31 14.58
C ARG A 175 -5.63 -6.41 15.64
N ASP A 176 -4.63 -6.40 16.52
CA ASP A 176 -4.46 -7.42 17.57
C ASP A 176 -4.53 -8.85 16.99
N ARG A 177 -3.83 -9.08 15.85
CA ARG A 177 -3.74 -10.40 15.15
C ARG A 177 -5.07 -10.96 14.65
N ARG A 178 -6.07 -10.11 14.46
CA ARG A 178 -7.43 -10.49 14.08
C ARG A 178 -7.91 -9.63 12.92
N LEU A 179 -8.68 -10.22 12.01
CA LEU A 179 -9.40 -9.45 11.00
C LEU A 179 -10.58 -8.71 11.65
N TRP A 180 -10.66 -7.41 11.38
CA TRP A 180 -11.75 -6.52 11.77
C TRP A 180 -12.48 -6.07 10.52
N VAL A 181 -13.79 -6.00 10.60
CA VAL A 181 -14.67 -5.57 9.51
C VAL A 181 -15.79 -4.70 10.07
N GLY A 182 -16.20 -3.69 9.31
CA GLY A 182 -17.38 -2.86 9.58
C GLY A 182 -17.91 -2.23 8.30
N GLU A 183 -19.13 -1.70 8.33
CA GLU A 183 -19.63 -0.87 7.23
C GLU A 183 -18.73 0.37 7.10
N THR A 184 -18.50 0.83 5.86
CA THR A 184 -17.65 2.00 5.62
C THR A 184 -18.23 3.26 6.27
N GLY A 185 -17.53 3.77 7.28
CA GLY A 185 -17.99 4.89 8.11
C GLY A 185 -18.84 4.48 9.34
N GLY A 186 -19.03 3.18 9.54
CA GLY A 186 -19.67 2.60 10.74
C GLY A 186 -18.65 2.04 11.73
N GLU A 187 -19.17 1.39 12.77
CA GLU A 187 -18.36 0.69 13.76
C GLU A 187 -17.74 -0.58 13.17
N THR A 188 -16.50 -0.87 13.56
CA THR A 188 -15.80 -2.09 13.17
C THR A 188 -15.79 -3.09 14.33
N GLN A 189 -15.83 -4.38 13.99
CA GLN A 189 -15.77 -5.46 14.97
C GLN A 189 -14.82 -6.57 14.50
N PRO A 190 -14.21 -7.33 15.44
CA PRO A 190 -13.39 -8.47 15.06
C PRO A 190 -14.27 -9.61 14.55
N VAL A 191 -13.95 -10.11 13.36
CA VAL A 191 -14.70 -11.20 12.70
C VAL A 191 -13.97 -12.54 12.74
N THR A 192 -12.75 -12.56 13.27
CA THR A 192 -11.99 -13.78 13.54
C THR A 192 -11.73 -13.97 15.04
N PRO A 193 -11.52 -15.20 15.52
CA PRO A 193 -11.27 -15.44 16.94
C PRO A 193 -9.95 -14.84 17.41
N LYS A 194 -9.86 -14.53 18.69
CA LYS A 194 -8.60 -14.28 19.38
C LYS A 194 -8.04 -15.64 19.83
N GLU A 195 -6.86 -15.96 19.36
CA GLU A 195 -6.13 -17.19 19.70
C GLU A 195 -4.83 -16.88 20.45
N GLY A 196 -3.90 -17.83 20.49
CA GLY A 196 -2.59 -17.66 21.15
C GLY A 196 -1.72 -16.58 20.47
N GLU A 197 -0.62 -16.24 21.12
CA GLU A 197 0.28 -15.16 20.65
C GLU A 197 0.97 -15.47 19.31
N ASP A 198 1.09 -16.76 18.99
CA ASP A 198 1.73 -17.24 17.76
C ASP A 198 0.72 -17.42 16.61
N VAL A 199 -0.56 -17.16 16.83
CA VAL A 199 -1.61 -17.31 15.80
C VAL A 199 -2.07 -15.95 15.31
N ARG A 200 -2.14 -15.79 13.98
CA ARG A 200 -2.56 -14.55 13.33
C ARG A 200 -3.61 -14.83 12.26
N TRP A 201 -4.48 -13.86 12.04
CA TRP A 201 -5.53 -13.87 11.04
C TRP A 201 -5.45 -12.63 10.16
N GLY A 202 -5.56 -12.82 8.84
CA GLY A 202 -5.63 -11.71 7.89
C GLY A 202 -4.30 -11.06 7.53
N GLU A 203 -3.21 -11.62 8.03
CA GLU A 203 -1.85 -11.29 7.66
C GLU A 203 -1.22 -12.42 6.86
N ALA A 204 -0.17 -12.13 6.11
CA ALA A 204 0.69 -13.14 5.52
C ALA A 204 1.75 -13.59 6.53
N GLU A 205 2.17 -14.86 6.47
CA GLU A 205 3.27 -15.36 7.27
C GLU A 205 4.62 -14.76 6.81
N PHE A 206 5.69 -14.98 7.58
CA PHE A 206 6.98 -14.33 7.38
C PHE A 206 7.55 -14.47 5.97
N VAL A 207 7.57 -15.69 5.39
CA VAL A 207 8.20 -15.94 4.08
C VAL A 207 7.38 -15.29 2.96
N ALA A 208 6.04 -15.33 3.05
CA ALA A 208 5.19 -14.64 2.08
C ALA A 208 5.40 -13.12 2.11
N GLN A 209 5.64 -12.54 3.27
CA GLN A 209 5.95 -11.10 3.39
C GLN A 209 7.32 -10.75 2.81
N GLU A 210 8.36 -11.51 3.12
CA GLU A 210 9.74 -11.20 2.73
C GLU A 210 10.06 -11.57 1.27
N GLU A 211 9.57 -12.74 0.82
CA GLU A 211 9.99 -13.34 -0.44
C GLU A 211 8.92 -13.29 -1.55
N MET A 212 7.63 -13.18 -1.17
CA MET A 212 6.54 -13.24 -2.14
C MET A 212 5.84 -11.88 -2.35
N ALA A 213 6.34 -10.82 -1.71
CA ALA A 213 5.77 -9.47 -1.75
C ALA A 213 4.26 -9.44 -1.41
N ARG A 214 3.85 -10.25 -0.42
CA ARG A 214 2.47 -10.35 0.05
C ARG A 214 2.41 -10.03 1.53
N LEU A 215 1.76 -8.93 1.91
CA LEU A 215 1.58 -8.51 3.31
C LEU A 215 0.19 -8.89 3.83
N THR A 216 -0.83 -8.80 2.97
CA THR A 216 -2.20 -9.13 3.33
C THR A 216 -2.46 -10.64 3.35
N GLY A 217 -3.36 -11.06 4.23
CA GLY A 217 -3.86 -12.43 4.32
C GLY A 217 -5.38 -12.49 4.23
N TYR A 218 -6.05 -11.54 3.56
CA TYR A 218 -7.49 -11.62 3.33
C TYR A 218 -7.90 -10.98 2.00
N TRP A 219 -9.01 -11.47 1.42
CA TRP A 219 -9.45 -11.11 0.07
C TRP A 219 -10.98 -11.10 -0.01
N TRP A 220 -11.54 -9.96 -0.37
CA TRP A 220 -12.98 -9.80 -0.57
C TRP A 220 -13.46 -10.46 -1.86
N SER A 221 -14.63 -11.13 -1.82
CA SER A 221 -15.31 -11.56 -3.05
C SER A 221 -15.81 -10.33 -3.85
N PRO A 222 -15.97 -10.43 -5.18
CA PRO A 222 -16.37 -9.29 -6.01
C PRO A 222 -17.70 -8.64 -5.61
N ASP A 223 -18.58 -9.41 -4.98
CA ASP A 223 -19.92 -8.98 -4.52
C ASP A 223 -19.98 -8.64 -3.03
N ASP A 224 -18.85 -8.61 -2.34
CA ASP A 224 -18.67 -8.37 -0.90
C ASP A 224 -19.44 -9.33 0.03
N ARG A 225 -19.98 -10.41 -0.51
CA ARG A 225 -20.74 -11.38 0.30
C ARG A 225 -19.85 -12.29 1.12
N ARG A 226 -18.57 -12.40 0.74
CA ARG A 226 -17.61 -13.28 1.38
C ARG A 226 -16.25 -12.64 1.47
N VAL A 227 -15.49 -13.08 2.46
CA VAL A 227 -14.07 -12.78 2.60
C VAL A 227 -13.31 -14.10 2.76
N ALA A 228 -12.28 -14.30 1.95
CA ALA A 228 -11.28 -15.33 2.19
C ALA A 228 -10.26 -14.77 3.18
N VAL A 229 -9.86 -15.57 4.16
CA VAL A 229 -8.92 -15.13 5.21
C VAL A 229 -7.93 -16.23 5.55
N GLU A 230 -6.66 -15.86 5.55
CA GLU A 230 -5.55 -16.69 6.00
C GLU A 230 -5.51 -16.69 7.53
N ARG A 231 -5.28 -17.87 8.09
CA ARG A 231 -4.84 -18.09 9.45
C ARG A 231 -3.47 -18.76 9.39
N PHE A 232 -2.53 -18.28 10.16
CA PHE A 232 -1.29 -19.03 10.33
C PHE A 232 -0.92 -19.17 11.82
N ASP A 233 -0.25 -20.26 12.13
CA ASP A 233 0.31 -20.57 13.43
C ASP A 233 1.84 -20.72 13.29
N GLU A 234 2.58 -19.84 13.93
CA GLU A 234 4.03 -19.83 13.88
C GLU A 234 4.67 -20.43 15.16
N SER A 235 3.89 -21.07 16.03
CA SER A 235 4.37 -21.66 17.28
C SER A 235 5.48 -22.70 17.08
N MET A 236 5.45 -23.40 15.94
CA MET A 236 6.46 -24.40 15.55
C MET A 236 7.73 -23.77 14.99
N VAL A 237 7.69 -22.51 14.56
CA VAL A 237 8.82 -21.83 13.95
C VAL A 237 9.86 -21.47 14.98
N GLY A 238 11.12 -21.83 14.73
CA GLY A 238 12.24 -21.55 15.63
C GLY A 238 12.46 -20.05 15.86
N ILE A 239 12.94 -19.70 17.04
CA ILE A 239 13.28 -18.32 17.40
C ILE A 239 14.76 -18.08 17.12
N VAL A 240 15.04 -16.97 16.41
CA VAL A 240 16.40 -16.51 16.10
C VAL A 240 16.59 -15.12 16.71
N THR A 241 17.65 -14.97 17.50
CA THR A 241 18.04 -13.66 18.04
C THR A 241 18.73 -12.85 16.94
N ARG A 242 18.21 -11.67 16.65
CA ARG A 242 18.72 -10.74 15.64
C ARG A 242 19.20 -9.44 16.26
N ALA A 243 20.06 -8.74 15.54
CA ALA A 243 20.58 -7.44 15.95
C ALA A 243 20.27 -6.40 14.85
N ALA A 244 19.50 -5.38 15.21
CA ALA A 244 19.34 -4.18 14.39
C ALA A 244 20.45 -3.18 14.76
N ILE A 245 21.39 -2.99 13.86
CA ILE A 245 22.55 -2.12 14.04
C ILE A 245 22.21 -0.73 13.49
N GLY A 246 22.04 0.24 14.38
CA GLY A 246 21.79 1.63 14.03
C GLY A 246 23.02 2.52 14.23
N ALA A 247 22.93 3.77 13.78
CA ALA A 247 24.02 4.75 13.91
C ALA A 247 24.40 5.05 15.37
N THR A 248 23.45 4.94 16.30
CA THR A 248 23.62 5.31 17.72
C THR A 248 23.65 4.12 18.67
N GLY A 249 23.51 2.90 18.15
CA GLY A 249 23.52 1.68 18.97
C GLY A 249 22.94 0.47 18.26
N THR A 250 22.90 -0.65 19.00
CA THR A 250 22.36 -1.92 18.52
C THR A 250 21.19 -2.35 19.40
N LYS A 251 20.03 -2.63 18.78
CA LYS A 251 18.88 -3.27 19.44
C LYS A 251 18.92 -4.77 19.13
N VAL A 252 18.90 -5.59 20.15
CA VAL A 252 18.79 -7.06 20.02
C VAL A 252 17.34 -7.45 20.26
N PHE A 253 16.79 -8.34 19.42
CA PHE A 253 15.43 -8.83 19.54
C PHE A 253 15.32 -10.26 19.02
N ASP A 254 14.36 -10.99 19.53
CA ASP A 254 14.02 -12.34 19.11
C ASP A 254 12.93 -12.29 18.04
N GLN A 255 13.07 -13.13 17.01
CA GLN A 255 12.13 -13.25 15.92
C GLN A 255 11.94 -14.72 15.55
N ARG A 256 10.69 -15.14 15.33
CA ARG A 256 10.43 -16.42 14.68
C ARG A 256 10.93 -16.38 13.25
N TYR A 257 11.76 -17.35 12.88
CA TYR A 257 12.41 -17.38 11.58
C TYR A 257 12.57 -18.82 11.10
N PRO A 258 11.93 -19.21 9.98
CA PRO A 258 11.99 -20.57 9.46
C PRO A 258 13.31 -20.79 8.70
N VAL A 259 14.39 -21.10 9.44
CA VAL A 259 15.68 -21.41 8.82
C VAL A 259 15.59 -22.67 7.95
N ALA A 260 16.49 -22.80 6.97
CA ALA A 260 16.52 -23.98 6.10
C ALA A 260 16.59 -25.27 6.91
N GLY A 261 15.68 -26.22 6.63
CA GLY A 261 15.57 -27.49 7.32
C GLY A 261 14.85 -27.46 8.68
N SER A 262 14.24 -26.32 9.05
CA SER A 262 13.36 -26.23 10.23
C SER A 262 11.89 -26.13 9.84
N GLU A 263 11.00 -26.16 10.82
CA GLU A 263 9.55 -26.03 10.61
C GLU A 263 9.15 -24.64 10.06
N ASN A 264 8.15 -24.63 9.20
CA ASN A 264 7.43 -23.44 8.74
C ASN A 264 6.25 -23.09 9.66
N ALA A 265 5.65 -21.93 9.44
CA ALA A 265 4.33 -21.65 9.95
C ALA A 265 3.28 -22.60 9.32
N ASP A 266 2.31 -23.04 10.11
CA ASP A 266 1.15 -23.78 9.61
C ASP A 266 0.13 -22.81 9.06
N VAL A 267 -0.18 -22.91 7.76
CA VAL A 267 -1.02 -21.96 7.03
C VAL A 267 -2.34 -22.59 6.64
N GLU A 268 -3.43 -21.95 7.02
CA GLU A 268 -4.80 -22.33 6.71
C GLU A 268 -5.52 -21.19 5.97
N LEU A 269 -6.46 -21.54 5.12
CA LEU A 269 -7.33 -20.58 4.44
C LEU A 269 -8.79 -20.87 4.78
N TYR A 270 -9.55 -19.83 5.07
CA TYR A 270 -10.96 -19.90 5.35
C TYR A 270 -11.75 -18.97 4.44
N VAL A 271 -13.01 -19.31 4.21
CA VAL A 271 -13.99 -18.40 3.59
C VAL A 271 -15.13 -18.22 4.56
N MET A 272 -15.56 -16.99 4.76
CA MET A 272 -16.62 -16.63 5.71
C MET A 272 -17.45 -15.44 5.21
N ASP A 273 -18.58 -15.20 5.84
CA ASP A 273 -19.36 -13.99 5.63
C ASP A 273 -18.65 -12.76 6.27
N PRO A 274 -19.00 -11.53 5.87
CA PRO A 274 -18.36 -10.29 6.40
C PRO A 274 -18.46 -10.13 7.91
N ASP A 275 -19.46 -10.73 8.55
CA ASP A 275 -19.66 -10.73 10.00
C ASP A 275 -18.91 -11.86 10.74
N GLY A 276 -18.12 -12.67 10.02
CA GLY A 276 -17.36 -13.81 10.54
C GLY A 276 -18.16 -15.09 10.70
N ASN A 277 -19.45 -15.10 10.36
CA ASN A 277 -20.30 -16.30 10.37
C ASN A 277 -20.00 -17.20 9.14
N ASN A 278 -20.59 -18.41 9.17
CA ASN A 278 -20.49 -19.39 8.08
C ASN A 278 -19.04 -19.68 7.66
N ARG A 279 -18.10 -19.65 8.59
CA ARG A 279 -16.67 -19.88 8.32
C ARG A 279 -16.40 -21.32 7.92
N ILE A 280 -15.83 -21.51 6.74
CA ILE A 280 -15.50 -22.81 6.14
C ILE A 280 -14.00 -22.83 5.87
N LYS A 281 -13.30 -23.85 6.39
CA LYS A 281 -11.91 -24.12 6.04
C LYS A 281 -11.81 -24.62 4.60
N VAL A 282 -10.94 -24.00 3.81
CA VAL A 282 -10.66 -24.44 2.44
C VAL A 282 -9.70 -25.62 2.51
N ASP A 283 -10.07 -26.73 1.85
CA ASP A 283 -9.17 -27.87 1.72
C ASP A 283 -8.12 -27.55 0.64
N LEU A 284 -6.98 -27.08 1.07
CA LEU A 284 -5.87 -26.73 0.17
C LEU A 284 -5.19 -27.97 -0.44
N ALA A 285 -5.42 -29.17 0.08
CA ALA A 285 -4.85 -30.42 -0.44
C ALA A 285 -5.72 -31.06 -1.55
N ALA A 286 -7.04 -30.84 -1.53
CA ALA A 286 -8.01 -31.62 -2.31
C ALA A 286 -8.06 -31.30 -3.81
N HIS A 287 -7.59 -30.13 -4.26
CA HIS A 287 -7.81 -29.67 -5.64
C HIS A 287 -6.51 -29.43 -6.41
N GLN A 288 -5.69 -30.48 -6.51
CA GLN A 288 -4.57 -30.47 -7.44
C GLN A 288 -5.12 -30.73 -8.86
N GLN A 289 -4.98 -29.74 -9.77
CA GLN A 289 -5.30 -30.00 -11.17
C GLN A 289 -4.35 -31.08 -11.73
N PRO A 290 -4.85 -32.09 -12.47
CA PRO A 290 -4.00 -33.07 -13.12
C PRO A 290 -2.98 -32.37 -14.04
N GLY A 291 -1.69 -32.61 -13.83
CA GLY A 291 -0.59 -32.04 -14.62
C GLY A 291 0.05 -30.79 -14.04
N ILE A 292 -0.43 -30.23 -12.91
CA ILE A 292 0.33 -29.28 -12.12
C ILE A 292 1.15 -30.08 -11.12
N TYR A 293 2.45 -29.92 -11.24
CA TYR A 293 3.45 -30.68 -10.51
C TYR A 293 3.52 -30.23 -9.05
N THR A 294 3.41 -31.17 -8.11
CA THR A 294 3.74 -30.96 -6.71
C THR A 294 4.63 -32.10 -6.25
N GLU A 295 5.96 -31.93 -6.40
CA GLU A 295 6.91 -32.72 -5.60
C GLU A 295 6.96 -32.15 -4.20
N GLY A 296 7.13 -33.00 -3.22
CA GLY A 296 7.28 -32.63 -1.80
C GLY A 296 6.07 -32.97 -0.94
N ASP A 297 6.16 -32.59 0.34
CA ASP A 297 5.09 -32.79 1.31
C ASP A 297 3.89 -31.86 0.97
N PRO A 298 2.70 -32.42 0.72
CA PRO A 298 1.51 -31.61 0.38
C PRO A 298 1.05 -30.70 1.54
N THR A 299 1.58 -30.88 2.73
CA THR A 299 1.28 -30.07 3.92
C THR A 299 2.31 -28.98 4.20
N ASP A 300 3.54 -29.08 3.64
CA ASP A 300 4.58 -28.05 3.77
C ASP A 300 4.62 -27.16 2.53
N PHE A 301 3.86 -26.07 2.55
CA PHE A 301 3.71 -25.15 1.44
C PHE A 301 3.61 -23.69 1.91
N TYR A 302 3.87 -22.79 0.99
CA TYR A 302 3.57 -21.36 1.10
C TYR A 302 2.30 -21.02 0.36
N LEU A 303 1.44 -20.20 0.97
CA LEU A 303 0.30 -19.59 0.30
C LEU A 303 0.78 -18.37 -0.47
N ALA A 304 1.01 -18.52 -1.78
CA ALA A 304 1.63 -17.46 -2.57
C ALA A 304 0.62 -16.39 -3.04
N ARG A 305 -0.52 -16.81 -3.61
CA ARG A 305 -1.57 -15.90 -4.11
C ARG A 305 -2.95 -16.50 -3.88
N VAL A 306 -3.91 -15.61 -3.66
CA VAL A 306 -5.34 -15.94 -3.56
C VAL A 306 -6.12 -14.88 -4.32
N ASP A 307 -6.96 -15.32 -5.26
CA ASP A 307 -7.79 -14.46 -6.09
C ASP A 307 -9.19 -15.06 -6.25
N TRP A 308 -10.20 -14.22 -6.18
CA TRP A 308 -11.56 -14.63 -6.52
C TRP A 308 -11.78 -14.61 -8.03
N ALA A 309 -12.57 -15.56 -8.52
CA ALA A 309 -13.12 -15.46 -9.87
C ALA A 309 -13.93 -14.16 -9.99
N PRO A 310 -13.93 -13.49 -11.16
CA PRO A 310 -14.63 -12.20 -11.33
C PRO A 310 -16.13 -12.26 -11.04
N ASP A 311 -16.74 -13.42 -11.13
CA ASP A 311 -18.15 -13.67 -10.81
C ASP A 311 -18.38 -14.18 -9.37
N GLY A 312 -17.33 -14.27 -8.56
CA GLY A 312 -17.38 -14.76 -7.19
C GLY A 312 -17.63 -16.28 -7.05
N SER A 313 -17.68 -17.03 -8.16
CA SER A 313 -18.05 -18.45 -8.15
C SER A 313 -16.95 -19.39 -7.62
N ALA A 314 -15.69 -18.94 -7.64
CA ALA A 314 -14.54 -19.75 -7.25
C ALA A 314 -13.43 -18.89 -6.60
N LEU A 315 -12.59 -19.56 -5.82
CA LEU A 315 -11.37 -19.02 -5.27
C LEU A 315 -10.17 -19.71 -5.93
N TYR A 316 -9.31 -18.96 -6.58
CA TYR A 316 -8.05 -19.43 -7.14
C TYR A 316 -6.95 -19.28 -6.12
N VAL A 317 -6.25 -20.38 -5.83
CA VAL A 317 -5.18 -20.41 -4.83
C VAL A 317 -3.91 -20.93 -5.47
N GLN A 318 -2.87 -20.15 -5.38
CA GLN A 318 -1.52 -20.56 -5.76
C GLN A 318 -0.75 -20.98 -4.51
N ARG A 319 -0.35 -22.23 -4.45
CA ARG A 319 0.56 -22.77 -3.45
C ARG A 319 1.94 -22.97 -4.06
N GLN A 320 2.96 -22.82 -3.26
CA GLN A 320 4.33 -23.17 -3.61
C GLN A 320 4.87 -24.12 -2.55
N ASN A 321 5.29 -25.31 -2.96
CA ASN A 321 5.97 -26.23 -2.06
C ASN A 321 7.30 -25.62 -1.62
N ARG A 322 7.73 -25.98 -0.44
CA ARG A 322 8.98 -25.53 0.12
C ARG A 322 10.21 -26.13 -0.58
N GLU A 323 10.11 -27.37 -1.10
CA GLU A 323 11.15 -28.12 -1.81
C GLU A 323 11.04 -28.03 -3.34
#